data_f33f61d9719edc66a7de6207381e94ce
#
_entry.id   f33f61d9719edc66a7de6207381e94ce
#
_cell.length_a   1.000
_cell.length_b   1.000
_cell.length_c   1.000
_cell.angle_alpha   90.00
_cell.angle_beta   90.00
_cell.angle_gamma   90.00
#
_symmetry.space_group_name_H-M   'P 1'
#
loop_
_entity.id
_entity.type
_entity.pdbx_description
1 polymer ?
#
loop_
_entity_poly.entity_id
_entity_poly.type
_entity_poly.pdbx_seq_one_letter_code
_entity_poly.pdbx_strand_id
1 'polypeptide(L)'
;LQDVNNDIYFYSPITQRSCFELKNKINELDTKSTIMHVQYKIDPPPIHLHIQSNGGSLFHTLYIVDLIKNLNTPVYTYVDGFAASAATLISVVGKKRFITKNSLMLVHQLSGSDSGKFDELEDQMTNMKVLMSAIKMIYLNNTDINPLQLNSLLKKDLWLNAETCLLYGLVDEII
;
A
#
# COMPACT_ATOMS: atom_id res chain seq x y z
N LEU A 1 -15.14 -29.60 -0.33
CA LEU A 1 -14.61 -28.31 -0.77
C LEU A 1 -14.02 -27.62 0.45
N GLN A 2 -12.69 -27.63 0.59
CA GLN A 2 -12.03 -26.74 1.55
C GLN A 2 -12.21 -25.32 1.01
N ASP A 3 -12.84 -24.45 1.77
CA ASP A 3 -12.83 -23.00 1.53
C ASP A 3 -11.38 -22.55 1.64
N VAL A 4 -10.72 -22.39 0.50
CA VAL A 4 -9.42 -21.72 0.44
C VAL A 4 -9.73 -20.24 0.46
N ASN A 5 -9.93 -19.70 1.65
CA ASN A 5 -10.10 -18.27 1.84
C ASN A 5 -8.71 -17.63 1.71
N ASN A 6 -8.45 -16.95 0.60
CA ASN A 6 -7.20 -16.23 0.34
C ASN A 6 -7.26 -14.78 0.84
N ASP A 7 -8.12 -14.48 1.82
CA ASP A 7 -8.29 -13.14 2.37
C ASP A 7 -7.33 -12.87 3.53
N ILE A 8 -6.76 -11.67 3.53
CA ILE A 8 -5.99 -11.11 4.64
C ILE A 8 -6.66 -9.81 5.06
N TYR A 9 -6.99 -9.68 6.33
CA TYR A 9 -7.55 -8.44 6.89
C TYR A 9 -6.48 -7.70 7.67
N PHE A 10 -5.88 -6.68 7.04
CA PHE A 10 -4.88 -5.80 7.66
C PHE A 10 -5.54 -4.55 8.23
N TYR A 11 -6.13 -4.70 9.42
CA TYR A 11 -6.89 -3.66 10.12
C TYR A 11 -6.10 -3.17 11.34
N SER A 12 -4.90 -2.61 11.08
CA SER A 12 -3.98 -2.20 12.13
C SER A 12 -3.04 -1.08 11.67
N PRO A 13 -2.41 -0.33 12.59
CA PRO A 13 -1.30 0.54 12.26
C PRO A 13 -0.13 -0.25 11.67
N ILE A 14 0.66 0.40 10.82
CA ILE A 14 1.88 -0.17 10.22
C ILE A 14 3.02 -0.07 11.22
N THR A 15 3.39 -1.19 11.79
CA THR A 15 4.49 -1.36 12.75
C THR A 15 5.38 -2.53 12.29
N GLN A 16 6.54 -2.68 12.93
CA GLN A 16 7.39 -3.85 12.70
C GLN A 16 6.61 -5.16 12.92
N ARG A 17 5.85 -5.24 13.99
CA ARG A 17 5.08 -6.44 14.35
C ARG A 17 3.98 -6.74 13.32
N SER A 18 3.13 -5.76 13.02
CA SER A 18 2.02 -5.96 12.08
C SER A 18 2.51 -6.29 10.66
N CYS A 19 3.62 -5.68 10.21
CA CYS A 19 4.24 -6.02 8.93
C CYS A 19 4.87 -7.42 8.91
N PHE A 20 5.45 -7.86 10.03
CA PHE A 20 5.96 -9.23 10.13
C PHE A 20 4.83 -10.26 10.06
N GLU A 21 3.72 -10.02 10.76
CA GLU A 21 2.52 -10.86 10.70
C GLU A 21 1.91 -10.88 9.28
N LEU A 22 1.79 -9.70 8.64
CA LEU A 22 1.31 -9.57 7.27
C LEU A 22 2.20 -10.34 6.27
N LYS A 23 3.52 -10.14 6.35
CA LYS A 23 4.50 -10.88 5.52
C LYS A 23 4.32 -12.39 5.64
N ASN A 24 4.21 -12.90 6.88
CA ASN A 24 4.08 -14.34 7.10
C ASN A 24 2.78 -14.87 6.48
N LYS A 25 1.68 -14.12 6.59
CA LYS A 25 0.40 -14.51 5.99
C LYS A 25 0.43 -14.45 4.46
N ILE A 26 1.04 -13.42 3.87
CA ILE A 26 1.24 -13.33 2.43
C ILE A 26 2.04 -14.54 1.93
N ASN A 27 3.16 -14.88 2.57
CA ASN A 27 4.00 -16.01 2.16
C ASN A 27 3.29 -17.36 2.30
N GLU A 28 2.47 -17.53 3.34
CA GLU A 28 1.64 -18.73 3.51
C GLU A 28 0.66 -18.89 2.33
N LEU A 29 -0.05 -17.82 1.98
CA LEU A 29 -1.02 -17.84 0.89
C LEU A 29 -0.36 -17.93 -0.49
N ASP A 30 0.78 -17.29 -0.70
CA ASP A 30 1.56 -17.43 -1.94
C ASP A 30 2.00 -18.89 -2.15
N THR A 31 2.46 -19.54 -1.10
CA THR A 31 2.81 -20.97 -1.15
C THR A 31 1.60 -21.82 -1.53
N LYS A 32 0.44 -21.61 -0.91
CA LYS A 32 -0.80 -22.32 -1.24
C LYS A 32 -1.22 -22.11 -2.68
N SER A 33 -1.24 -20.85 -3.14
CA SER A 33 -1.61 -20.49 -4.52
C SER A 33 -0.66 -21.09 -5.54
N THR A 34 0.65 -21.10 -5.25
CA THR A 34 1.67 -21.74 -6.09
C THR A 34 1.46 -23.24 -6.19
N ILE A 35 1.18 -23.92 -5.09
CA ILE A 35 0.88 -25.36 -5.08
C ILE A 35 -0.36 -25.64 -5.95
N MET A 36 -1.42 -24.87 -5.82
CA MET A 36 -2.64 -25.03 -6.62
C MET A 36 -2.36 -24.80 -8.13
N HIS A 37 -1.57 -23.77 -8.45
CA HIS A 37 -1.12 -23.53 -9.82
C HIS A 37 -0.41 -24.74 -10.44
N VAL A 38 0.58 -25.28 -9.74
CA VAL A 38 1.37 -26.43 -10.22
C VAL A 38 0.52 -27.70 -10.31
N GLN A 39 -0.27 -27.99 -9.28
CA GLN A 39 -1.04 -29.23 -9.17
C GLN A 39 -2.22 -29.29 -10.15
N TYR A 40 -2.94 -28.17 -10.30
CA TYR A 40 -4.17 -28.12 -11.09
C TYR A 40 -4.01 -27.44 -12.45
N LYS A 41 -2.83 -26.90 -12.77
CA LYS A 41 -2.53 -26.14 -14.00
C LYS A 41 -3.49 -24.98 -14.24
N ILE A 42 -3.89 -24.30 -13.17
CA ILE A 42 -4.71 -23.08 -13.20
C ILE A 42 -3.83 -21.86 -12.88
N ASP A 43 -4.27 -20.66 -13.21
CA ASP A 43 -3.60 -19.45 -12.74
C ASP A 43 -3.58 -19.40 -11.21
N PRO A 44 -2.51 -18.88 -10.58
CA PRO A 44 -2.44 -18.80 -9.14
C PRO A 44 -3.63 -18.01 -8.60
N PRO A 45 -4.47 -18.58 -7.71
CA PRO A 45 -5.55 -17.82 -7.09
C PRO A 45 -5.01 -16.56 -6.40
N PRO A 46 -5.62 -15.38 -6.63
CA PRO A 46 -5.14 -14.14 -6.04
C PRO A 46 -5.24 -14.13 -4.52
N ILE A 47 -4.34 -13.38 -3.88
CA ILE A 47 -4.44 -13.02 -2.47
C ILE A 47 -5.27 -11.75 -2.38
N HIS A 48 -6.30 -11.74 -1.54
CA HIS A 48 -7.16 -10.59 -1.30
C HIS A 48 -6.71 -9.88 -0.02
N LEU A 49 -6.08 -8.71 -0.16
CA LEU A 49 -5.58 -7.92 0.96
C LEU A 49 -6.54 -6.77 1.28
N HIS A 50 -7.29 -6.92 2.34
CA HIS A 50 -8.21 -5.93 2.89
C HIS A 50 -7.47 -4.98 3.82
N ILE A 51 -7.59 -3.67 3.60
CA ILE A 51 -6.80 -2.64 4.28
C ILE A 51 -7.74 -1.65 4.97
N GLN A 52 -7.55 -1.51 6.29
CA GLN A 52 -8.12 -0.44 7.10
C GLN A 52 -7.04 0.06 8.07
N SER A 53 -6.34 1.15 7.71
CA SER A 53 -5.15 1.58 8.43
C SER A 53 -4.87 3.07 8.31
N ASN A 54 -4.47 3.67 9.42
CA ASN A 54 -3.95 5.05 9.47
C ASN A 54 -2.51 5.18 8.93
N GLY A 55 -1.88 4.07 8.51
CA GLY A 55 -0.47 4.08 8.13
C GLY A 55 0.46 3.83 9.31
N GLY A 56 1.67 4.35 9.24
CA GLY A 56 2.71 4.19 10.25
C GLY A 56 4.12 4.17 9.66
N SER A 57 4.93 3.20 10.04
CA SER A 57 6.35 3.12 9.66
C SER A 57 6.57 2.99 8.15
N LEU A 58 7.20 4.00 7.55
CA LEU A 58 7.51 4.02 6.12
C LEU A 58 8.48 2.88 5.73
N PHE A 59 9.53 2.62 6.51
CA PHE A 59 10.50 1.57 6.16
C PHE A 59 9.86 0.18 6.09
N HIS A 60 8.97 -0.13 7.01
CA HIS A 60 8.23 -1.41 6.98
C HIS A 60 7.23 -1.44 5.81
N THR A 61 6.64 -0.29 5.48
CA THR A 61 5.76 -0.14 4.31
C THR A 61 6.51 -0.42 3.01
N LEU A 62 7.68 0.18 2.80
CA LEU A 62 8.50 -0.02 1.60
C LEU A 62 8.85 -1.51 1.41
N TYR A 63 9.16 -2.21 2.50
CA TYR A 63 9.39 -3.65 2.45
C TYR A 63 8.15 -4.45 2.00
N ILE A 64 6.95 -4.12 2.52
CA ILE A 64 5.70 -4.79 2.10
C ILE A 64 5.36 -4.47 0.64
N VAL A 65 5.60 -3.24 0.19
CA VAL A 65 5.45 -2.84 -1.22
C VAL A 65 6.32 -3.71 -2.12
N ASP A 66 7.60 -3.84 -1.80
CA ASP A 66 8.53 -4.67 -2.56
C ASP A 66 8.14 -6.15 -2.51
N LEU A 67 7.72 -6.65 -1.35
CA LEU A 67 7.23 -8.02 -1.21
C LEU A 67 6.06 -8.27 -2.18
N ILE A 68 5.02 -7.45 -2.16
CA ILE A 68 3.84 -7.59 -3.03
C ILE A 68 4.23 -7.53 -4.52
N LYS A 69 5.11 -6.61 -4.90
CA LYS A 69 5.55 -6.43 -6.30
C LYS A 69 6.37 -7.61 -6.83
N ASN A 70 7.05 -8.35 -5.97
CA ASN A 70 7.91 -9.46 -6.35
C ASN A 70 7.24 -10.85 -6.24
N LEU A 71 5.98 -10.92 -5.77
CA LEU A 71 5.25 -12.19 -5.73
C LEU A 71 4.85 -12.65 -7.14
N ASN A 72 4.84 -13.96 -7.35
CA ASN A 72 4.23 -14.58 -8.53
C ASN A 72 2.70 -14.62 -8.41
N THR A 73 2.19 -14.83 -7.21
CA THR A 73 0.75 -14.80 -6.92
C THR A 73 0.24 -13.35 -6.95
N PRO A 74 -0.79 -13.03 -7.75
CA PRO A 74 -1.33 -11.67 -7.78
C PRO A 74 -1.96 -11.30 -6.44
N VAL A 75 -1.70 -10.07 -5.97
CA VAL A 75 -2.35 -9.49 -4.79
C VAL A 75 -3.37 -8.47 -5.25
N TYR A 76 -4.62 -8.63 -4.83
CA TYR A 76 -5.69 -7.67 -5.02
C TYR A 76 -5.91 -6.91 -3.72
N THR A 77 -5.93 -5.60 -3.76
CA THR A 77 -6.06 -4.75 -2.58
C THR A 77 -7.46 -4.15 -2.48
N TYR A 78 -7.97 -4.08 -1.26
CA TYR A 78 -9.30 -3.57 -0.94
C TYR A 78 -9.19 -2.52 0.16
N VAL A 79 -9.67 -1.30 -0.08
CA VAL A 79 -9.76 -0.27 0.96
C VAL A 79 -11.12 -0.39 1.63
N ASP A 80 -11.11 -0.85 2.88
CA ASP A 80 -12.29 -1.07 3.70
C ASP A 80 -12.41 0.04 4.75
N GLY A 81 -13.28 1.02 4.50
CA GLY A 81 -13.48 2.17 5.37
C GLY A 81 -12.43 3.27 5.15
N PHE A 82 -11.14 2.99 5.35
CA PHE A 82 -10.10 3.99 5.08
C PHE A 82 -8.70 3.40 4.90
N ALA A 83 -7.89 4.10 4.11
CA ALA A 83 -6.45 3.91 4.07
C ALA A 83 -5.76 5.28 4.08
N ALA A 84 -4.85 5.51 5.02
CA ALA A 84 -4.17 6.79 5.16
C ALA A 84 -2.65 6.65 5.19
N SER A 85 -1.95 7.69 4.66
CA SER A 85 -0.50 7.78 4.77
C SER A 85 0.19 6.56 4.14
N ALA A 86 1.12 5.94 4.85
CA ALA A 86 1.87 4.76 4.42
C ALA A 86 0.96 3.58 3.99
N ALA A 87 -0.26 3.44 4.52
CA ALA A 87 -1.19 2.39 4.11
C ALA A 87 -1.66 2.53 2.65
N THR A 88 -1.73 3.75 2.13
CA THR A 88 -2.07 3.99 0.72
C THR A 88 -0.99 3.48 -0.23
N LEU A 89 0.29 3.46 0.19
CA LEU A 89 1.38 2.90 -0.61
C LEU A 89 1.23 1.39 -0.79
N ILE A 90 0.74 0.68 0.23
CA ILE A 90 0.42 -0.75 0.13
C ILE A 90 -0.79 -0.96 -0.77
N SER A 91 -1.82 -0.10 -0.64
CA SER A 91 -3.04 -0.21 -1.44
C SER A 91 -2.78 -0.04 -2.94
N VAL A 92 -1.97 0.94 -3.35
CA VAL A 92 -1.79 1.26 -4.78
C VAL A 92 -0.91 0.28 -5.54
N VAL A 93 -0.21 -0.64 -4.89
CA VAL A 93 0.65 -1.64 -5.56
C VAL A 93 -0.04 -2.97 -5.85
N GLY A 94 -1.30 -3.12 -5.46
CA GLY A 94 -2.11 -4.27 -5.83
C GLY A 94 -2.26 -4.44 -7.34
N LYS A 95 -2.33 -5.69 -7.81
CA LYS A 95 -2.56 -6.03 -9.22
C LYS A 95 -3.95 -5.58 -9.71
N LYS A 96 -4.95 -5.64 -8.82
CA LYS A 96 -6.25 -4.99 -8.91
C LYS A 96 -6.52 -4.29 -7.58
N ARG A 97 -7.15 -3.14 -7.63
CA ARG A 97 -7.30 -2.26 -6.47
C ARG A 97 -8.76 -1.83 -6.36
N PHE A 98 -9.37 -2.15 -5.23
CA PHE A 98 -10.77 -1.91 -4.95
C PHE A 98 -10.94 -0.95 -3.77
N ILE A 99 -12.04 -0.23 -3.77
CA ILE A 99 -12.46 0.61 -2.65
C ILE A 99 -13.97 0.44 -2.42
N THR A 100 -14.41 0.32 -1.18
CA THR A 100 -15.85 0.35 -0.89
C THR A 100 -16.39 1.77 -1.03
N LYS A 101 -17.66 1.89 -1.43
CA LYS A 101 -18.30 3.16 -1.83
C LYS A 101 -18.12 4.32 -0.85
N ASN A 102 -18.17 4.05 0.45
CA ASN A 102 -18.05 5.06 1.51
C ASN A 102 -16.65 5.15 2.11
N SER A 103 -15.67 4.43 1.55
CA SER A 103 -14.30 4.47 2.02
C SER A 103 -13.56 5.70 1.54
N LEU A 104 -12.52 6.05 2.28
CA LEU A 104 -11.72 7.25 2.06
C LEU A 104 -10.23 6.89 1.98
N MET A 105 -9.48 7.64 1.19
CA MET A 105 -8.01 7.57 1.20
C MET A 105 -7.42 8.94 1.54
N LEU A 106 -6.31 8.94 2.30
CA LEU A 106 -5.56 10.16 2.62
C LEU A 106 -4.12 9.99 2.18
N VAL A 107 -3.77 10.72 1.12
CA VAL A 107 -2.42 10.79 0.56
C VAL A 107 -1.77 12.09 1.02
N HIS A 108 -0.68 11.99 1.77
CA HIS A 108 0.03 13.16 2.26
C HIS A 108 1.56 12.94 2.27
N GLN A 109 2.31 14.02 2.45
CA GLN A 109 3.77 13.96 2.50
C GLN A 109 4.27 13.30 3.78
N LEU A 110 5.54 12.88 3.74
CA LEU A 110 6.27 12.43 4.92
C LEU A 110 6.29 13.54 5.97
N SER A 111 5.96 13.19 7.19
CA SER A 111 6.13 14.06 8.37
C SER A 111 7.26 13.55 9.25
N GLY A 112 7.99 14.46 9.85
CA GLY A 112 9.06 14.13 10.80
C GLY A 112 9.40 15.36 11.62
N SER A 113 9.96 15.12 12.79
CA SER A 113 10.55 16.15 13.65
C SER A 113 11.93 15.67 14.09
N ASP A 114 12.88 16.54 14.05
CA ASP A 114 14.22 16.27 14.56
C ASP A 114 14.84 17.50 15.20
N SER A 115 15.84 17.26 16.06
CA SER A 115 16.63 18.29 16.73
C SER A 115 18.07 17.83 16.76
N GLY A 116 19.01 18.75 16.51
CA GLY A 116 20.42 18.42 16.46
C GLY A 116 21.27 19.59 16.03
N LYS A 117 22.55 19.34 15.76
CA LYS A 117 23.45 20.32 15.17
C LYS A 117 23.06 20.62 13.73
N PHE A 118 23.56 21.70 13.19
CA PHE A 118 23.26 22.17 11.84
C PHE A 118 23.48 21.08 10.78
N ASP A 119 24.65 20.45 10.76
CA ASP A 119 24.99 19.40 9.77
C ASP A 119 24.10 18.17 9.93
N GLU A 120 23.72 17.78 11.16
CA GLU A 120 22.79 16.68 11.44
C GLU A 120 21.40 16.97 10.84
N LEU A 121 20.93 18.21 10.94
CA LEU A 121 19.65 18.65 10.38
C LEU A 121 19.69 18.71 8.85
N GLU A 122 20.83 19.09 8.22
CA GLU A 122 21.01 19.02 6.77
C GLU A 122 20.96 17.58 6.26
N ASP A 123 21.65 16.66 6.95
CA ASP A 123 21.62 15.24 6.63
C ASP A 123 20.20 14.67 6.75
N GLN A 124 19.48 15.00 7.79
CA GLN A 124 18.07 14.61 7.98
C GLN A 124 17.18 15.11 6.84
N MET A 125 17.30 16.38 6.47
CA MET A 125 16.56 16.95 5.35
C MET A 125 16.88 16.21 4.04
N THR A 126 18.15 15.85 3.82
CA THR A 126 18.58 15.08 2.65
C THR A 126 17.96 13.69 2.65
N ASN A 127 17.98 13.00 3.79
CA ASN A 127 17.34 11.68 3.95
C ASN A 127 15.82 11.75 3.71
N MET A 128 15.14 12.77 4.23
CA MET A 128 13.71 12.97 3.97
C MET A 128 13.41 13.18 2.48
N LYS A 129 14.27 13.89 1.73
CA LYS A 129 14.11 14.04 0.27
C LYS A 129 14.24 12.70 -0.46
N VAL A 130 15.16 11.83 -0.04
CA VAL A 130 15.31 10.48 -0.61
C VAL A 130 14.03 9.67 -0.37
N LEU A 131 13.51 9.67 0.86
CA LEU A 131 12.28 8.97 1.21
C LEU A 131 11.07 9.53 0.45
N MET A 132 10.95 10.86 0.32
CA MET A 132 9.89 11.49 -0.47
C MET A 132 9.96 11.14 -1.96
N SER A 133 11.18 11.00 -2.51
CA SER A 133 11.35 10.50 -3.89
C SER A 133 10.83 9.08 -4.04
N ALA A 134 11.15 8.19 -3.11
CA ALA A 134 10.65 6.80 -3.12
C ALA A 134 9.11 6.75 -3.05
N ILE A 135 8.50 7.52 -2.14
CA ILE A 135 7.04 7.64 -2.02
C ILE A 135 6.42 8.09 -3.35
N LYS A 136 6.94 9.18 -3.95
CA LYS A 136 6.42 9.70 -5.21
C LYS A 136 6.51 8.67 -6.34
N MET A 137 7.64 7.95 -6.44
CA MET A 137 7.83 6.93 -7.47
C MET A 137 6.83 5.78 -7.32
N ILE A 138 6.47 5.38 -6.11
CA ILE A 138 5.44 4.35 -5.90
C ILE A 138 4.11 4.82 -6.48
N TYR A 139 3.66 6.04 -6.19
CA TYR A 139 2.41 6.54 -6.78
C TYR A 139 2.49 6.69 -8.30
N LEU A 140 3.53 7.33 -8.82
CA LEU A 140 3.65 7.59 -10.26
C LEU A 140 3.75 6.31 -11.09
N ASN A 141 4.33 5.25 -10.55
CA ASN A 141 4.46 3.97 -11.24
C ASN A 141 3.23 3.06 -11.14
N ASN A 142 2.30 3.35 -10.23
CA ASN A 142 1.18 2.46 -9.95
C ASN A 142 -0.20 3.13 -10.04
N THR A 143 -0.27 4.42 -10.38
CA THR A 143 -1.53 5.19 -10.49
C THR A 143 -1.52 6.07 -11.73
N ASP A 144 -2.66 6.66 -12.07
CA ASP A 144 -2.79 7.58 -13.21
C ASP A 144 -2.54 9.05 -12.82
N ILE A 145 -2.15 9.31 -11.58
CA ILE A 145 -1.90 10.67 -11.08
C ILE A 145 -0.65 11.26 -11.74
N ASN A 146 -0.76 12.45 -12.29
CA ASN A 146 0.41 13.12 -12.85
C ASN A 146 1.27 13.79 -11.76
N PRO A 147 2.55 14.12 -12.04
CA PRO A 147 3.47 14.69 -11.04
C PRO A 147 2.99 16.01 -10.42
N LEU A 148 2.30 16.86 -11.15
CA LEU A 148 1.78 18.15 -10.64
C LEU A 148 0.62 17.90 -9.66
N GLN A 149 -0.30 17.02 -10.03
CA GLN A 149 -1.43 16.62 -9.18
C GLN A 149 -0.90 15.95 -7.90
N LEU A 150 0.04 15.00 -8.01
CA LEU A 150 0.63 14.33 -6.86
C LEU A 150 1.32 15.31 -5.92
N ASN A 151 2.11 16.25 -6.44
CA ASN A 151 2.78 17.27 -5.63
C ASN A 151 1.77 18.18 -4.91
N SER A 152 0.66 18.51 -5.56
CA SER A 152 -0.42 19.28 -4.94
C SER A 152 -1.12 18.50 -3.84
N LEU A 153 -1.40 17.23 -4.08
CA LEU A 153 -2.08 16.33 -3.13
C LEU A 153 -1.23 16.08 -1.89
N LEU A 154 0.05 15.76 -2.07
CA LEU A 154 0.97 15.50 -0.97
C LEU A 154 1.15 16.67 0.01
N LYS A 155 0.89 17.90 -0.42
CA LYS A 155 0.98 19.11 0.44
C LYS A 155 -0.27 19.34 1.31
N LYS A 156 -1.29 18.51 1.16
CA LYS A 156 -2.59 18.69 1.80
C LYS A 156 -2.95 17.44 2.61
N ASP A 157 -3.61 17.63 3.74
CA ASP A 157 -4.13 16.54 4.55
C ASP A 157 -5.65 16.41 4.32
N LEU A 158 -6.00 16.09 3.06
CA LEU A 158 -7.41 15.97 2.64
C LEU A 158 -7.75 14.51 2.36
N TRP A 159 -8.89 14.09 2.89
CA TRP A 159 -9.48 12.81 2.57
C TRP A 159 -10.09 12.83 1.16
N LEU A 160 -9.79 11.81 0.39
CA LEU A 160 -10.33 11.57 -0.95
C LEU A 160 -11.46 10.54 -0.85
N ASN A 161 -12.61 10.85 -1.43
CA ASN A 161 -13.69 9.87 -1.57
C ASN A 161 -13.40 8.84 -2.66
N ALA A 162 -14.22 7.80 -2.75
CA ALA A 162 -14.02 6.70 -3.68
C ALA A 162 -13.96 7.16 -5.15
N GLU A 163 -14.82 8.10 -5.55
CA GLU A 163 -14.86 8.64 -6.91
C GLU A 163 -13.57 9.38 -7.27
N THR A 164 -13.04 10.18 -6.33
CA THR A 164 -11.76 10.87 -6.53
C THR A 164 -10.59 9.89 -6.57
N CYS A 165 -10.62 8.84 -5.74
CA CYS A 165 -9.61 7.77 -5.78
C CYS A 165 -9.62 7.05 -7.12
N LEU A 166 -10.79 6.75 -7.68
CA LEU A 166 -10.95 6.16 -9.00
C LEU A 166 -10.43 7.10 -10.10
N LEU A 167 -10.79 8.39 -10.03
CA LEU A 167 -10.36 9.41 -11.00
C LEU A 167 -8.83 9.56 -11.07
N TYR A 168 -8.14 9.44 -9.94
CA TYR A 168 -6.67 9.51 -9.87
C TYR A 168 -5.98 8.18 -10.12
N GLY A 169 -6.74 7.11 -10.40
CA GLY A 169 -6.19 5.78 -10.57
C GLY A 169 -5.53 5.20 -9.31
N LEU A 170 -5.90 5.71 -8.12
CA LEU A 170 -5.49 5.12 -6.85
C LEU A 170 -6.14 3.76 -6.63
N VAL A 171 -7.31 3.56 -7.22
CA VAL A 171 -8.06 2.30 -7.28
C VAL A 171 -8.59 2.08 -8.69
N ASP A 172 -8.93 0.83 -9.01
CA ASP A 172 -9.44 0.42 -10.34
C ASP A 172 -10.97 0.30 -10.35
N GLU A 173 -11.59 0.07 -9.17
CA GLU A 173 -13.03 -0.18 -9.08
C GLU A 173 -13.59 0.22 -7.71
N ILE A 174 -14.83 0.75 -7.71
CA ILE A 174 -15.64 1.01 -6.51
C ILE A 174 -16.61 -0.16 -6.36
N ILE A 175 -16.63 -0.80 -5.20
CA ILE A 175 -17.47 -1.96 -4.87
C ILE A 175 -18.45 -1.66 -3.74
#